data_4cbe3f240d4a2a2f76f8998e3c8aaab1
#
_entry.id   4cbe3f240d4a2a2f76f8998e3c8aaab1
#
_cell.length_a   1.000
_cell.length_b   1.000
_cell.length_c   1.000
_cell.angle_alpha   90.00
_cell.angle_beta   90.00
_cell.angle_gamma   90.00
#
_symmetry.space_group_name_H-M   'P 1'
#
loop_
_entity.id
_entity.type
_entity.pdbx_description
1 polymer ?
#
loop_
_entity_poly.entity_id
_entity_poly.type
_entity_poly.pdbx_seq_one_letter_code
_entity_poly.pdbx_strand_id
1 'polypeptide(L)'
;MSTQLFKQWTQAVVNSDWDSMSSLYAEDIVNLNPDGTSNVGKEACLEKDKGWDSAFSDFKFDVVNSIESGNTTVMEVQITCTMTGEMMTPDGSKIPPTGKTHTFPYCMIMEWEVLKIIKRQSSGTNYLQSRVIQTLNIP
;
A
#
# COMPACT_ATOMS: atom_id res chain seq x y z
N MET A 1 -13.34 -15.72 2.23
CA MET A 1 -12.38 -16.03 1.15
C MET A 1 -11.50 -14.86 0.80
N SER A 2 -12.06 -13.68 0.54
CA SER A 2 -11.26 -12.49 0.23
C SER A 2 -10.38 -12.02 1.40
N THR A 3 -10.81 -12.22 2.65
CA THR A 3 -9.99 -11.92 3.83
C THR A 3 -8.71 -12.77 3.83
N GLN A 4 -8.79 -14.03 3.41
CA GLN A 4 -7.62 -14.89 3.32
C GLN A 4 -6.68 -14.45 2.20
N LEU A 5 -7.23 -14.01 1.07
CA LEU A 5 -6.45 -13.46 -0.04
C LEU A 5 -5.76 -12.16 0.38
N PHE A 6 -6.43 -11.34 1.17
CA PHE A 6 -5.81 -10.15 1.75
C PHE A 6 -4.60 -10.51 2.63
N LYS A 7 -4.71 -11.55 3.45
CA LYS A 7 -3.59 -12.04 4.25
C LYS A 7 -2.42 -12.49 3.38
N GLN A 8 -2.68 -13.18 2.28
CA GLN A 8 -1.65 -13.58 1.33
C GLN A 8 -0.96 -12.35 0.74
N TRP A 9 -1.73 -11.32 0.38
CA TRP A 9 -1.19 -10.09 -0.16
C TRP A 9 -0.31 -9.37 0.86
N THR A 10 -0.77 -9.19 2.11
CA THR A 10 0.02 -8.53 3.15
C THR A 10 1.30 -9.30 3.45
N GLN A 11 1.26 -10.61 3.43
CA GLN A 11 2.44 -11.44 3.64
C GLN A 11 3.45 -11.28 2.51
N ALA A 12 2.99 -11.19 1.28
CA ALA A 12 3.85 -10.91 0.13
C ALA A 12 4.49 -9.52 0.26
N VAL A 13 3.75 -8.51 0.70
CA VAL A 13 4.28 -7.16 0.95
C VAL A 13 5.37 -7.19 2.02
N VAL A 14 5.09 -7.82 3.16
CA VAL A 14 6.02 -7.90 4.28
C VAL A 14 7.34 -8.58 3.88
N ASN A 15 7.26 -9.59 3.03
CA ASN A 15 8.41 -10.35 2.58
C ASN A 15 9.05 -9.81 1.30
N SER A 16 8.51 -8.73 0.74
CA SER A 16 8.93 -8.20 -0.57
C SER A 16 8.91 -9.29 -1.65
N ASP A 17 7.91 -10.16 -1.58
CA ASP A 17 7.75 -11.30 -2.49
C ASP A 17 6.94 -10.85 -3.72
N TRP A 18 7.65 -10.28 -4.70
CA TRP A 18 7.05 -9.70 -5.89
C TRP A 18 6.37 -10.74 -6.78
N ASP A 19 6.89 -11.95 -6.82
CA ASP A 19 6.29 -13.03 -7.62
C ASP A 19 4.93 -13.42 -7.07
N SER A 20 4.82 -13.60 -5.75
CA SER A 20 3.55 -13.89 -5.10
C SER A 20 2.57 -12.73 -5.26
N MET A 21 3.04 -11.50 -5.11
CA MET A 21 2.20 -10.30 -5.30
C MET A 21 1.68 -10.22 -6.74
N SER A 22 2.56 -10.46 -7.71
CA SER A 22 2.20 -10.47 -9.13
C SER A 22 1.13 -11.52 -9.43
N SER A 23 1.21 -12.69 -8.80
CA SER A 23 0.23 -13.76 -9.03
C SER A 23 -1.17 -13.41 -8.49
N LEU A 24 -1.25 -12.47 -7.53
CA LEU A 24 -2.54 -12.01 -6.98
C LEU A 24 -3.16 -10.88 -7.80
N TYR A 25 -2.44 -10.27 -8.71
CA TYR A 25 -2.94 -9.16 -9.52
C TYR A 25 -3.46 -9.65 -10.86
N ALA A 26 -4.65 -9.18 -11.24
CA ALA A 26 -5.12 -9.35 -12.62
C ALA A 26 -4.27 -8.51 -13.57
N GLU A 27 -4.14 -8.95 -14.83
CA GLU A 27 -3.35 -8.20 -15.82
C GLU A 27 -3.85 -6.77 -16.03
N ASP A 28 -5.16 -6.57 -15.92
CA ASP A 28 -5.82 -5.29 -16.10
C ASP A 28 -6.21 -4.62 -14.78
N ILE A 29 -5.57 -4.97 -13.68
CA ILE A 29 -5.84 -4.38 -12.36
C ILE A 29 -5.78 -2.85 -12.44
N VAL A 30 -6.69 -2.18 -11.73
CA VAL A 30 -6.69 -0.72 -11.58
C VAL A 30 -6.50 -0.38 -10.11
N ASN A 31 -5.57 0.51 -9.84
CA ASN A 31 -5.35 1.06 -8.51
C ASN A 31 -5.71 2.53 -8.50
N LEU A 32 -6.64 2.92 -7.64
CA LEU A 32 -7.06 4.31 -7.47
C LEU A 32 -6.32 4.91 -6.27
N ASN A 33 -5.65 6.02 -6.51
CA ASN A 33 -4.87 6.71 -5.47
C ASN A 33 -5.73 7.81 -4.80
N PRO A 34 -5.42 8.16 -3.54
CA PRO A 34 -6.18 9.19 -2.82
C PRO A 34 -6.15 10.57 -3.49
N ASP A 35 -5.14 10.85 -4.32
CA ASP A 35 -5.01 12.13 -5.03
C ASP A 35 -5.81 12.21 -6.32
N GLY A 36 -6.58 11.16 -6.65
CA GLY A 36 -7.37 11.08 -7.86
C GLY A 36 -6.66 10.49 -9.06
N THR A 37 -5.36 10.20 -8.95
CA THR A 37 -4.63 9.49 -10.02
C THR A 37 -4.88 8.00 -9.96
N SER A 38 -4.54 7.28 -11.02
CA SER A 38 -4.69 5.84 -11.06
C SER A 38 -3.46 5.18 -11.70
N ASN A 39 -3.23 3.94 -11.32
CA ASN A 39 -2.25 3.06 -11.95
C ASN A 39 -3.03 1.95 -12.64
N VAL A 40 -2.84 1.79 -13.93
CA VAL A 40 -3.58 0.82 -14.75
C VAL A 40 -2.64 -0.27 -15.23
N GLY A 41 -3.01 -1.52 -14.95
CA GLY A 41 -2.26 -2.69 -15.34
C GLY A 41 -1.33 -3.20 -14.24
N LYS A 42 -1.03 -4.49 -14.34
CA LYS A 42 -0.21 -5.20 -13.34
C LYS A 42 1.17 -4.55 -13.17
N GLU A 43 1.86 -4.24 -14.26
CA GLU A 43 3.20 -3.64 -14.17
C GLU A 43 3.20 -2.30 -13.44
N ALA A 44 2.25 -1.42 -13.79
CA ALA A 44 2.17 -0.10 -13.16
C ALA A 44 1.89 -0.21 -11.66
N CYS A 45 1.03 -1.15 -11.26
CA CYS A 45 0.72 -1.37 -9.84
C CYS A 45 1.90 -1.95 -9.08
N LEU A 46 2.64 -2.89 -9.68
CA LEU A 46 3.85 -3.44 -9.06
C LEU A 46 4.95 -2.39 -8.93
N GLU A 47 5.13 -1.54 -9.93
CA GLU A 47 6.08 -0.42 -9.88
C GLU A 47 5.77 0.51 -8.70
N LYS A 48 4.50 0.85 -8.52
CA LYS A 48 4.05 1.67 -7.39
C LYS A 48 4.37 0.99 -6.05
N ASP A 49 4.06 -0.30 -5.93
CA ASP A 49 4.31 -1.05 -4.71
C ASP A 49 5.82 -1.14 -4.40
N LYS A 50 6.65 -1.34 -5.42
CA LYS A 50 8.11 -1.33 -5.27
C LYS A 50 8.63 0.02 -4.83
N GLY A 51 8.00 1.11 -5.29
CA GLY A 51 8.34 2.46 -4.85
C GLY A 51 8.19 2.63 -3.33
N TRP A 52 7.10 2.12 -2.77
CA TRP A 52 6.90 2.12 -1.31
C TRP A 52 7.92 1.24 -0.60
N ASP A 53 8.21 0.07 -1.13
CA ASP A 53 9.18 -0.86 -0.55
C ASP A 53 10.59 -0.28 -0.55
N SER A 54 10.94 0.54 -1.54
CA SER A 54 12.25 1.19 -1.59
C SER A 54 12.41 2.30 -0.54
N ALA A 55 11.30 2.95 -0.13
CA ALA A 55 11.32 4.03 0.86
C ALA A 55 11.11 3.52 2.29
N PHE A 56 10.33 2.47 2.46
CA PHE A 56 9.96 1.95 3.77
C PHE A 56 10.21 0.45 3.86
N SER A 57 10.51 0.00 5.08
CA SER A 57 10.72 -1.42 5.39
C SER A 57 10.02 -1.78 6.69
N ASP A 58 10.11 -3.07 7.08
CA ASP A 58 9.53 -3.58 8.32
C ASP A 58 8.03 -3.31 8.42
N PHE A 59 7.32 -3.57 7.31
CA PHE A 59 5.88 -3.40 7.28
C PHE A 59 5.18 -4.39 8.20
N LYS A 60 4.22 -3.85 8.97
CA LYS A 60 3.31 -4.64 9.79
C LYS A 60 1.89 -4.15 9.54
N PHE A 61 0.99 -5.09 9.29
CA PHE A 61 -0.42 -4.81 9.03
C PHE A 61 -1.26 -5.40 10.16
N ASP A 62 -1.84 -4.54 11.00
CA ASP A 62 -2.77 -4.95 12.04
C ASP A 62 -4.19 -4.67 11.58
N VAL A 63 -4.97 -5.72 11.34
CA VAL A 63 -6.35 -5.59 10.88
C VAL A 63 -7.22 -5.18 12.06
N VAL A 64 -7.84 -4.00 11.96
CA VAL A 64 -8.77 -3.47 12.97
C VAL A 64 -10.18 -3.96 12.66
N ASN A 65 -10.58 -3.94 11.39
CA ASN A 65 -11.90 -4.34 10.96
C ASN A 65 -11.86 -4.82 9.52
N SER A 66 -12.74 -5.76 9.18
CA SER A 66 -12.86 -6.24 7.80
C SER A 66 -14.32 -6.49 7.47
N ILE A 67 -14.71 -6.10 6.27
CA ILE A 67 -16.06 -6.27 5.76
C ILE A 67 -15.97 -6.90 4.38
N GLU A 68 -16.69 -8.00 4.17
CA GLU A 68 -16.82 -8.65 2.88
C GLU A 68 -18.24 -8.48 2.37
N SER A 69 -18.38 -8.10 1.11
CA SER A 69 -19.66 -8.06 0.42
C SER A 69 -19.47 -8.49 -1.02
N GLY A 70 -19.99 -9.67 -1.37
CA GLY A 70 -19.77 -10.25 -2.70
C GLY A 70 -18.28 -10.45 -2.95
N ASN A 71 -17.77 -9.85 -4.02
CA ASN A 71 -16.35 -9.90 -4.38
C ASN A 71 -15.54 -8.71 -3.86
N THR A 72 -16.11 -7.92 -2.97
CA THR A 72 -15.46 -6.72 -2.43
C THR A 72 -15.06 -6.93 -0.98
N THR A 73 -13.84 -6.57 -0.64
CA THR A 73 -13.33 -6.57 0.74
C THR A 73 -12.96 -5.15 1.12
N VAL A 74 -13.46 -4.69 2.27
CA VAL A 74 -13.04 -3.42 2.88
C VAL A 74 -12.24 -3.77 4.11
N MET A 75 -10.98 -3.29 4.17
CA MET A 75 -10.06 -3.58 5.26
C MET A 75 -9.64 -2.27 5.91
N GLU A 76 -9.90 -2.16 7.20
CA GLU A 76 -9.38 -1.10 8.04
C GLU A 76 -8.18 -1.65 8.80
N VAL A 77 -7.01 -1.08 8.58
CA VAL A 77 -5.76 -1.60 9.14
C VAL A 77 -4.94 -0.48 9.78
N GLN A 78 -4.12 -0.86 10.75
CA GLN A 78 -3.02 -0.02 11.24
C GLN A 78 -1.75 -0.52 10.57
N ILE A 79 -1.08 0.34 9.85
CA ILE A 79 0.18 0.01 9.19
C ILE A 79 1.33 0.62 9.98
N THR A 80 2.34 -0.21 10.27
CA THR A 80 3.59 0.24 10.87
C THR A 80 4.71 -0.01 9.88
N CYS A 81 5.57 0.97 9.67
CA CYS A 81 6.73 0.85 8.79
C CYS A 81 7.83 1.81 9.21
N THR A 82 9.05 1.55 8.76
CA THR A 82 10.23 2.36 9.08
C THR A 82 10.79 2.95 7.79
N MET A 83 11.08 4.25 7.81
CA MET A 83 11.65 4.93 6.64
C MET A 83 13.14 4.66 6.54
N THR A 84 13.51 3.70 5.70
CA THR A 84 14.90 3.28 5.51
C THR A 84 15.48 3.70 4.17
N GLY A 85 14.68 4.24 3.26
CA GLY A 85 15.09 4.72 1.95
C GLY A 85 14.61 6.14 1.69
N GLU A 86 14.95 6.67 0.51
CA GLU A 86 14.50 8.00 0.07
C GLU A 86 13.02 8.01 -0.27
N MET A 87 12.35 9.11 0.05
CA MET A 87 10.98 9.37 -0.36
C MET A 87 10.94 10.64 -1.21
N MET A 88 10.13 10.62 -2.29
CA MET A 88 9.91 11.79 -3.12
C MET A 88 8.66 12.54 -2.67
N THR A 89 8.76 13.86 -2.53
CA THR A 89 7.61 14.72 -2.24
C THR A 89 6.83 15.03 -3.52
N PRO A 90 5.58 15.53 -3.41
CA PRO A 90 4.79 15.87 -4.60
C PRO A 90 5.43 16.89 -5.52
N ASP A 91 6.31 17.76 -5.01
CA ASP A 91 7.03 18.76 -5.81
C ASP A 91 8.30 18.23 -6.47
N GLY A 92 8.60 16.94 -6.33
CA GLY A 92 9.77 16.29 -6.89
C GLY A 92 11.01 16.35 -6.03
N SER A 93 10.95 16.98 -4.85
CA SER A 93 12.06 16.99 -3.89
C SER A 93 12.23 15.61 -3.26
N LYS A 94 13.47 15.29 -2.88
CA LYS A 94 13.77 14.01 -2.23
C LYS A 94 13.99 14.23 -0.73
N ILE A 95 13.40 13.35 0.07
CA ILE A 95 13.59 13.31 1.51
C ILE A 95 14.52 12.15 1.81
N PRO A 96 15.68 12.38 2.47
CA PRO A 96 16.57 11.29 2.84
C PRO A 96 15.94 10.41 3.92
N PRO A 97 16.39 9.16 4.06
CA PRO A 97 15.84 8.25 5.06
C PRO A 97 16.02 8.83 6.48
N THR A 98 14.94 8.80 7.26
CA THR A 98 14.95 9.29 8.65
C THR A 98 15.25 8.20 9.66
N GLY A 99 15.08 6.93 9.29
CA GLY A 99 15.19 5.79 10.20
C GLY A 99 14.07 5.70 11.21
N LYS A 100 13.04 6.55 11.10
CA LYS A 100 11.95 6.60 12.05
C LYS A 100 10.82 5.63 11.68
N THR A 101 10.17 5.10 12.70
CA THR A 101 9.02 4.19 12.56
C THR A 101 7.73 4.99 12.67
N HIS A 102 6.81 4.72 11.76
CA HIS A 102 5.50 5.36 11.70
C HIS A 102 4.41 4.32 11.81
N THR A 103 3.35 4.66 12.55
CA THR A 103 2.12 3.87 12.62
C THR A 103 0.97 4.77 12.23
N PHE A 104 0.13 4.31 11.30
CA PHE A 104 -0.96 5.13 10.78
C PHE A 104 -2.15 4.28 10.35
N PRO A 105 -3.37 4.86 10.39
CA PRO A 105 -4.55 4.17 9.89
C PRO A 105 -4.57 4.13 8.36
N TYR A 106 -5.10 3.05 7.82
CA TYR A 106 -5.16 2.84 6.38
C TYR A 106 -6.41 2.06 6.05
N CYS A 107 -7.15 2.49 5.06
CA CYS A 107 -8.32 1.80 4.58
C CYS A 107 -8.10 1.33 3.15
N MET A 108 -8.34 0.05 2.88
CA MET A 108 -8.23 -0.53 1.55
C MET A 108 -9.55 -1.14 1.13
N ILE A 109 -9.91 -0.88 -0.11
CA ILE A 109 -11.05 -1.51 -0.77
C ILE A 109 -10.49 -2.31 -1.94
N MET A 110 -10.71 -3.62 -1.93
CA MET A 110 -10.25 -4.50 -2.99
C MET A 110 -11.42 -5.22 -3.63
N GLU A 111 -11.46 -5.25 -4.94
CA GLU A 111 -12.38 -6.10 -5.70
C GLU A 111 -11.62 -7.28 -6.27
N TRP A 112 -12.20 -8.46 -6.15
CA TRP A 112 -11.58 -9.72 -6.51
C TRP A 112 -12.37 -10.42 -7.61
N GLU A 113 -11.67 -11.08 -8.52
CA GLU A 113 -12.26 -11.94 -9.54
C GLU A 113 -11.34 -13.11 -9.78
N VAL A 114 -11.84 -14.34 -9.62
CA VAL A 114 -11.09 -15.59 -9.81
C VAL A 114 -9.75 -15.56 -9.07
N LEU A 115 -9.79 -15.28 -7.75
CA LEU A 115 -8.63 -15.24 -6.86
C LEU A 115 -7.58 -14.17 -7.23
N LYS A 116 -7.97 -13.17 -8.03
CA LYS A 116 -7.10 -12.06 -8.40
C LYS A 116 -7.74 -10.72 -8.06
N ILE A 117 -6.90 -9.76 -7.71
CA ILE A 117 -7.36 -8.39 -7.47
C ILE A 117 -7.57 -7.71 -8.83
N ILE A 118 -8.79 -7.26 -9.10
CA ILE A 118 -9.11 -6.52 -10.32
C ILE A 118 -9.14 -5.01 -10.09
N LYS A 119 -9.37 -4.59 -8.83
CA LYS A 119 -9.40 -3.18 -8.47
C LYS A 119 -8.94 -3.00 -7.03
N ARG A 120 -8.19 -1.95 -6.79
CA ARG A 120 -7.70 -1.60 -5.47
C ARG A 120 -7.83 -0.10 -5.29
N GLN A 121 -8.37 0.31 -4.13
CA GLN A 121 -8.49 1.71 -3.75
C GLN A 121 -8.05 1.83 -2.29
N SER A 122 -7.31 2.89 -1.98
CA SER A 122 -6.79 3.03 -0.63
C SER A 122 -6.78 4.48 -0.18
N SER A 123 -6.79 4.68 1.13
CA SER A 123 -6.60 5.97 1.77
C SER A 123 -5.53 5.82 2.85
N GLY A 124 -4.86 6.92 3.19
CA GLY A 124 -3.84 6.92 4.23
C GLY A 124 -2.43 7.23 3.71
N THR A 125 -2.17 7.07 2.42
CA THR A 125 -0.87 7.37 1.81
C THR A 125 -0.46 8.82 2.05
N ASN A 126 -1.37 9.77 1.81
CA ASN A 126 -1.12 11.19 2.03
C ASN A 126 -0.86 11.48 3.51
N TYR A 127 -1.54 10.76 4.40
CA TYR A 127 -1.33 10.88 5.85
C TYR A 127 0.10 10.49 6.21
N LEU A 128 0.61 9.38 5.68
CA LEU A 128 1.98 8.95 5.92
C LEU A 128 2.99 9.99 5.44
N GLN A 129 2.82 10.52 4.22
CA GLN A 129 3.69 11.57 3.70
C GLN A 129 3.70 12.79 4.62
N SER A 130 2.54 13.24 5.08
CA SER A 130 2.42 14.37 6.01
C SER A 130 3.16 14.10 7.32
N ARG A 131 3.03 12.88 7.85
CA ARG A 131 3.71 12.49 9.09
C ARG A 131 5.23 12.50 8.92
N VAL A 132 5.73 12.01 7.80
CA VAL A 132 7.17 12.03 7.51
C VAL A 132 7.68 13.48 7.47
N ILE A 133 6.97 14.36 6.76
CA ILE A 133 7.34 15.77 6.64
C ILE A 133 7.35 16.45 8.02
N GLN A 134 6.32 16.24 8.85
CA GLN A 134 6.25 16.77 10.20
C GLN A 134 7.43 16.31 11.07
N THR A 135 7.83 15.05 10.92
CA THR A 135 8.93 14.46 11.67
C THR A 135 10.26 15.17 11.38
N LEU A 136 10.41 15.72 10.18
CA LEU A 136 11.61 16.44 9.77
C LEU A 136 11.57 17.92 10.17
N ASN A 137 10.49 18.42 10.81
CA ASN A 137 10.29 19.83 11.14
C ASN A 137 10.44 20.74 9.92
N ILE A 138 9.97 20.29 8.77
CA ILE A 138 9.94 21.10 7.56
C ILE A 138 8.67 21.97 7.62
N PRO A 139 8.81 23.31 7.57
CA PRO A 139 7.67 24.23 7.64
C PRO A 139 6.75 24.12 6.42
#